data_61022ea1ce879c822da66fbf1e5929ae
#
_entry.id   61022ea1ce879c822da66fbf1e5929ae
#
_cell.length_a   1.000
_cell.length_b   1.000
_cell.length_c   1.000
_cell.angle_alpha   90.00
_cell.angle_beta   90.00
_cell.angle_gamma   90.00
#
_symmetry.space_group_name_H-M   'P 1'
#
loop_
_entity.id
_entity.type
_entity.pdbx_description
1 polymer ?
#
loop_
_entity_poly.entity_id
_entity_poly.type
_entity_poly.pdbx_seq_one_letter_code
_entity_poly.pdbx_strand_id
1 'polypeptide(L)'
;MDGDYAWYWDNSTNLIHEAGTKRPNAWGLYDTAGNVWEWCRDDKVNGNLTTRTDAFTPAWASGSSRRYRGGGNWLNPSSSASFRASHRDGYSSSLRNLNLGFRVSRIVD
;
A
#
# COMPACT_ATOMS: atom_id res chain seq x y z
N MET A 1 -0.50 7.38 -14.09
CA MET A 1 0.55 7.22 -13.04
C MET A 1 1.79 7.94 -13.50
N ASP A 2 2.38 8.73 -12.64
CA ASP A 2 3.62 9.43 -12.94
C ASP A 2 4.83 8.56 -12.63
N GLY A 3 5.60 8.25 -13.66
CA GLY A 3 6.79 7.40 -13.56
C GLY A 3 7.95 7.99 -12.77
N ASP A 4 7.92 9.29 -12.49
CA ASP A 4 8.93 9.94 -11.64
C ASP A 4 8.74 9.60 -10.15
N TYR A 5 7.53 9.18 -9.76
CA TYR A 5 7.16 8.95 -8.37
C TYR A 5 6.85 7.48 -8.03
N ALA A 6 6.69 6.63 -9.03
CA ALA A 6 6.24 5.26 -8.79
C ALA A 6 6.89 4.23 -9.71
N TRP A 7 7.07 3.03 -9.18
CA TRP A 7 7.39 1.82 -9.94
C TRP A 7 6.13 1.03 -10.21
N TYR A 8 5.78 0.81 -11.47
CA TYR A 8 4.61 0.07 -11.93
C TYR A 8 4.96 -0.71 -13.21
N TRP A 9 4.03 -1.45 -13.79
CA TRP A 9 4.31 -2.35 -14.90
C TRP A 9 5.11 -1.71 -16.04
N ASP A 10 4.72 -0.50 -16.46
CA ASP A 10 5.30 0.11 -17.67
C ASP A 10 6.76 0.53 -17.48
N ASN A 11 7.24 0.71 -16.25
CA ASN A 11 8.59 1.18 -15.97
C ASN A 11 9.40 0.30 -15.01
N SER A 12 8.79 -0.71 -14.41
CA SER A 12 9.46 -1.56 -13.41
C SER A 12 10.40 -2.60 -14.01
N THR A 13 10.33 -2.83 -15.34
CA THR A 13 11.06 -3.92 -16.01
C THR A 13 10.77 -5.30 -15.41
N ASN A 14 9.55 -5.48 -14.91
CA ASN A 14 9.08 -6.72 -14.28
C ASN A 14 9.87 -7.11 -13.01
N LEU A 15 10.34 -6.10 -12.25
CA LEU A 15 11.14 -6.29 -11.04
C LEU A 15 10.68 -5.37 -9.91
N ILE A 16 10.92 -5.83 -8.69
CA ILE A 16 10.90 -4.96 -7.50
C ILE A 16 12.17 -4.10 -7.52
N HIS A 17 12.00 -2.85 -7.13
CA HIS A 17 13.09 -1.89 -7.08
C HIS A 17 13.44 -1.53 -5.64
N GLU A 18 14.66 -1.07 -5.45
CA GLU A 18 15.12 -0.53 -4.18
C GLU A 18 14.22 0.64 -3.75
N ALA A 19 13.85 0.66 -2.48
CA ALA A 19 13.05 1.73 -1.91
C ALA A 19 13.81 3.07 -1.95
N GLY A 20 13.07 4.16 -2.18
CA GLY A 20 13.63 5.50 -2.16
C GLY A 20 14.38 5.91 -3.43
N THR A 21 14.25 5.18 -4.53
CA THR A 21 14.93 5.50 -5.80
C THR A 21 14.11 6.41 -6.72
N LYS A 22 12.83 6.57 -6.46
CA LYS A 22 11.94 7.53 -7.11
C LYS A 22 11.91 8.85 -6.33
N ARG A 23 11.26 9.87 -6.89
CA ARG A 23 11.06 11.15 -6.21
C ARG A 23 10.13 11.01 -5.01
N PRO A 24 10.40 11.69 -3.90
CA PRO A 24 9.45 11.76 -2.79
C PRO A 24 8.26 12.67 -3.13
N ASN A 25 7.14 12.45 -2.43
CA ASN A 25 6.03 13.39 -2.47
C ASN A 25 6.36 14.70 -1.70
N ALA A 26 5.39 15.63 -1.65
CA ALA A 26 5.57 16.93 -0.98
C ALA A 26 5.86 16.83 0.53
N TRP A 27 5.58 15.69 1.15
CA TRP A 27 5.89 15.42 2.56
C TRP A 27 7.21 14.67 2.76
N GLY A 28 7.97 14.45 1.69
CA GLY A 28 9.23 13.72 1.77
C GLY A 28 9.07 12.20 1.83
N LEU A 29 7.89 11.65 1.51
CA LEU A 29 7.63 10.21 1.55
C LEU A 29 7.88 9.59 0.17
N TYR A 30 8.65 8.52 0.16
CA TYR A 30 8.99 7.74 -1.04
C TYR A 30 8.04 6.56 -1.22
N ASP A 31 7.87 6.14 -2.48
CA ASP A 31 7.15 4.92 -2.87
C ASP A 31 5.74 4.83 -2.27
N THR A 32 5.05 5.96 -2.15
CA THR A 32 3.68 5.99 -1.64
C THR A 32 2.67 5.40 -2.62
N ALA A 33 3.09 5.17 -3.85
CA ALA A 33 2.37 4.41 -4.86
C ALA A 33 3.37 3.50 -5.60
N GLY A 34 2.92 2.33 -6.02
CA GLY A 34 3.75 1.39 -6.77
C GLY A 34 4.76 0.61 -5.93
N ASN A 35 5.70 0.00 -6.59
CA ASN A 35 6.71 -0.93 -6.11
C ASN A 35 6.09 -2.18 -5.46
N VAL A 36 5.72 -2.14 -4.19
CA VAL A 36 5.03 -3.23 -3.50
C VAL A 36 3.81 -2.72 -2.74
N TRP A 37 2.82 -3.56 -2.56
CA TRP A 37 1.76 -3.32 -1.59
C TRP A 37 2.33 -3.33 -0.18
N GLU A 38 1.70 -2.59 0.72
CA GLU A 38 2.18 -2.44 2.09
C GLU A 38 1.13 -2.90 3.08
N TRP A 39 1.53 -3.72 4.05
CA TRP A 39 0.69 -4.08 5.16
C TRP A 39 0.28 -2.85 5.97
N CYS A 40 -1.00 -2.77 6.29
CA CYS A 40 -1.52 -1.82 7.25
C CYS A 40 -1.83 -2.52 8.58
N ARG A 41 -1.80 -1.76 9.64
CA ARG A 41 -2.17 -2.26 10.97
C ARG A 41 -3.65 -2.60 11.09
N ASP A 42 -4.47 -1.94 10.29
CA ASP A 42 -5.92 -2.13 10.29
C ASP A 42 -6.33 -3.50 9.78
N ASP A 43 -7.45 -4.00 10.29
CA ASP A 43 -8.13 -5.13 9.69
C ASP A 43 -9.00 -4.71 8.51
N LYS A 44 -9.24 -5.63 7.60
CA LYS A 44 -10.18 -5.40 6.50
C LYS A 44 -11.61 -5.42 7.04
N VAL A 45 -12.28 -4.29 6.95
CA VAL A 45 -13.70 -4.17 7.27
C VAL A 45 -14.50 -4.15 5.98
N ASN A 46 -15.42 -5.09 5.84
CA ASN A 46 -16.39 -5.07 4.76
C ASN A 46 -17.46 -4.01 5.07
N GLY A 47 -17.55 -2.98 4.24
CA GLY A 47 -18.59 -1.95 4.39
C GLY A 47 -18.11 -0.54 4.08
N ASN A 48 -19.03 0.40 4.15
CA ASN A 48 -18.76 1.79 3.87
C ASN A 48 -17.76 2.37 4.87
N LEU A 49 -16.69 2.94 4.33
CA LEU A 49 -15.80 3.78 5.11
C LEU A 49 -16.54 5.09 5.41
N THR A 50 -17.18 5.12 6.58
CA THR A 50 -17.66 6.40 7.11
C THR A 50 -16.45 7.28 7.45
N THR A 51 -16.61 8.59 7.32
CA THR A 51 -15.59 9.54 7.77
C THR A 51 -15.23 9.25 9.23
N ARG A 52 -13.94 8.95 9.47
CA ARG A 52 -13.43 8.64 10.80
C ARG A 52 -12.23 9.52 11.08
N THR A 53 -12.16 10.03 12.29
CA THR A 53 -10.92 10.56 12.85
C THR A 53 -10.10 9.37 13.33
N ASP A 54 -8.82 9.28 12.93
CA ASP A 54 -7.93 8.16 13.28
C ASP A 54 -8.55 6.80 13.01
N ALA A 55 -8.92 6.55 11.76
CA ALA A 55 -9.60 5.33 11.33
C ALA A 55 -8.73 4.08 11.53
N PHE A 56 -8.78 3.53 12.72
CA PHE A 56 -8.07 2.32 13.10
C PHE A 56 -9.06 1.21 13.46
N THR A 57 -8.90 0.06 12.87
CA THR A 57 -9.65 -1.15 13.20
C THR A 57 -8.67 -2.22 13.68
N PRO A 58 -8.75 -2.65 14.93
CA PRO A 58 -7.83 -3.65 15.46
C PRO A 58 -7.88 -4.97 14.70
N ALA A 59 -6.75 -5.43 14.23
CA ALA A 59 -6.64 -6.66 13.46
C ALA A 59 -7.00 -7.91 14.29
N TRP A 60 -6.74 -7.88 15.57
CA TRP A 60 -7.04 -9.01 16.47
C TRP A 60 -8.53 -9.19 16.76
N ALA A 61 -9.37 -8.21 16.46
CA ALA A 61 -10.79 -8.30 16.70
C ALA A 61 -11.52 -9.26 15.76
N SER A 62 -10.98 -9.47 14.55
CA SER A 62 -11.57 -10.37 13.55
C SER A 62 -10.65 -11.47 13.04
N GLY A 63 -9.44 -11.50 13.50
CA GLY A 63 -8.57 -12.67 13.55
C GLY A 63 -7.82 -13.10 12.28
N SER A 64 -8.13 -12.68 11.07
CA SER A 64 -7.51 -13.39 9.95
C SER A 64 -7.05 -12.58 8.75
N SER A 65 -7.52 -11.38 8.56
CA SER A 65 -7.09 -10.63 7.39
C SER A 65 -6.72 -9.20 7.71
N ARG A 66 -5.53 -8.82 7.31
CA ARG A 66 -5.07 -7.46 7.43
C ARG A 66 -5.27 -6.73 6.12
N ARG A 67 -5.57 -5.47 6.22
CA ARG A 67 -5.65 -4.58 5.09
C ARG A 67 -4.23 -4.21 4.65
N TYR A 68 -3.99 -4.22 3.37
CA TYR A 68 -2.84 -3.55 2.81
C TYR A 68 -3.27 -2.25 2.14
N ARG A 69 -2.35 -1.34 2.07
CA ARG A 69 -2.56 -0.07 1.42
C ARG A 69 -2.68 -0.26 -0.09
N GLY A 70 -3.72 0.32 -0.66
CA GLY A 70 -3.82 0.42 -2.09
C GLY A 70 -2.84 1.50 -2.59
N GLY A 71 -1.94 1.15 -3.37
CA GLY A 71 -0.98 2.03 -4.04
C GLY A 71 -0.44 1.33 -5.25
N GLY A 72 -1.06 0.18 -5.56
CA GLY A 72 -0.59 -0.71 -6.60
C GLY A 72 0.78 -1.32 -6.28
N ASN A 73 1.30 -2.07 -7.21
CA ASN A 73 2.62 -2.64 -7.14
C ASN A 73 3.26 -2.67 -8.53
N TRP A 74 4.48 -3.15 -8.59
CA TRP A 74 5.28 -3.22 -9.82
C TRP A 74 4.65 -4.04 -10.96
N LEU A 75 3.67 -4.90 -10.67
CA LEU A 75 2.91 -5.68 -11.67
C LEU A 75 1.64 -4.97 -12.16
N ASN A 76 1.19 -3.91 -11.51
CA ASN A 76 -0.01 -3.22 -11.93
C ASN A 76 0.27 -2.25 -13.08
N PRO A 77 -0.52 -2.27 -14.17
CA PRO A 77 -0.42 -1.26 -15.22
C PRO A 77 -0.90 0.11 -14.70
N SER A 78 -0.47 1.18 -15.37
CA SER A 78 -0.78 2.56 -14.99
C SER A 78 -2.27 2.86 -14.89
N SER A 79 -3.11 2.12 -15.63
CA SER A 79 -4.57 2.23 -15.62
C SER A 79 -5.25 1.49 -14.46
N SER A 80 -4.49 0.74 -13.65
CA SER A 80 -5.08 -0.06 -12.57
C SER A 80 -5.75 0.79 -11.52
N ALA A 81 -6.97 0.39 -11.12
CA ALA A 81 -7.67 0.99 -9.99
C ALA A 81 -6.91 0.85 -8.66
N SER A 82 -5.96 -0.08 -8.59
CA SER A 82 -5.10 -0.30 -7.42
C SER A 82 -4.25 0.90 -7.04
N PHE A 83 -3.99 1.81 -7.99
CA PHE A 83 -3.24 3.04 -7.72
C PHE A 83 -4.06 4.15 -7.07
N ARG A 84 -5.37 4.01 -6.99
CA ARG A 84 -6.20 4.99 -6.30
C ARG A 84 -5.87 5.04 -4.81
N ALA A 85 -5.76 6.23 -4.25
CA ALA A 85 -5.53 6.42 -2.82
C ALA A 85 -6.62 5.77 -1.95
N SER A 86 -7.83 5.64 -2.48
CA SER A 86 -8.97 4.99 -1.83
C SER A 86 -8.99 3.46 -1.94
N HIS A 87 -8.13 2.88 -2.76
CA HIS A 87 -8.09 1.43 -2.93
C HIS A 87 -7.75 0.75 -1.61
N ARG A 88 -8.52 -0.26 -1.26
CA ARG A 88 -8.30 -1.10 -0.08
C ARG A 88 -8.56 -2.54 -0.43
N ASP A 89 -7.65 -3.38 -0.01
CA ASP A 89 -7.80 -4.82 -0.14
C ASP A 89 -7.21 -5.53 1.08
N GLY A 90 -7.27 -6.84 1.13
CA GLY A 90 -6.75 -7.59 2.25
C GLY A 90 -6.42 -9.02 1.90
N TYR A 91 -5.42 -9.53 2.60
CA TYR A 91 -4.99 -10.92 2.55
C TYR A 91 -4.93 -11.51 3.95
N SER A 92 -4.83 -12.84 4.01
CA SER A 92 -4.46 -13.52 5.24
C SER A 92 -3.17 -12.92 5.82
N SER A 93 -3.14 -12.69 7.12
CA SER A 93 -1.98 -12.12 7.79
C SER A 93 -0.71 -12.97 7.70
N SER A 94 -0.84 -14.23 7.33
CA SER A 94 0.28 -15.16 7.11
C SER A 94 0.82 -15.14 5.67
N LEU A 95 0.17 -14.42 4.76
CA LEU A 95 0.60 -14.36 3.37
C LEU A 95 1.97 -13.71 3.23
N ARG A 96 2.80 -14.34 2.43
CA ARG A 96 4.07 -13.79 1.94
C ARG A 96 4.04 -13.79 0.44
N ASN A 97 4.39 -12.66 -0.18
CA ASN A 97 4.39 -12.53 -1.62
C ASN A 97 5.47 -11.55 -2.09
N LEU A 98 5.90 -11.72 -3.34
CA LEU A 98 6.90 -10.87 -3.99
C LEU A 98 6.47 -9.40 -4.13
N ASN A 99 5.18 -9.14 -4.13
CA ASN A 99 4.61 -7.80 -4.32
C ASN A 99 4.07 -7.18 -3.03
N LEU A 100 4.41 -7.72 -1.89
CA LEU A 100 3.89 -7.32 -0.59
C LEU A 100 5.03 -7.02 0.38
N GLY A 101 5.02 -5.85 0.96
CA GLY A 101 6.00 -5.35 1.90
C GLY A 101 5.35 -4.64 3.08
N PHE A 102 6.11 -3.78 3.72
CA PHE A 102 5.63 -3.00 4.86
C PHE A 102 6.37 -1.67 4.98
N ARG A 103 5.78 -0.76 5.72
CA ARG A 103 6.36 0.53 6.08
C ARG A 103 6.21 0.74 7.58
N VAL A 104 7.29 1.10 8.24
CA VAL A 104 7.26 1.41 9.67
C VAL A 104 6.79 2.84 9.91
N SER A 105 6.11 3.04 11.02
CA SER A 105 5.74 4.37 11.51
C SER A 105 5.90 4.41 13.03
N ARG A 106 6.05 5.61 13.57
CA ARG A 106 6.08 5.81 15.02
C ARG A 106 5.24 7.02 15.39
N ILE A 107 4.73 7.00 16.60
CA ILE A 107 4.14 8.20 17.21
C ILE A 107 5.28 9.08 17.69
N VAL A 108 5.20 10.36 17.36
CA VAL A 108 6.14 11.39 17.83
C VAL A 108 5.45 12.19 18.92
N ASP A 109 6.03 12.19 20.09
CA ASP A 109 5.54 12.96 21.24
C ASP A 109 5.89 14.45 21.11
#